data_204aabc341359b9c9bfc0da69a8d3f69
#
_entry.id   204aabc341359b9c9bfc0da69a8d3f69
#
_cell.length_a   1.000
_cell.length_b   1.000
_cell.length_c   1.000
_cell.angle_alpha   90.00
_cell.angle_beta   90.00
_cell.angle_gamma   90.00
#
_symmetry.space_group_name_H-M   'P 1'
#
loop_
_entity.id
_entity.type
_entity.pdbx_description
1 polymer ?
#
loop_
_entity_poly.entity_id
_entity_poly.type
_entity_poly.pdbx_seq_one_letter_code
_entity_poly.pdbx_strand_id
1 'polypeptide(L)'
;IRILDTLRRNALGAAGLDSHPNVELVKGDVQDRASVDAAMEGMDYVIHMASIAGVDTVLKNPVPTMEISIEGTMNALRSAREHGKIKRFIDFSTSEVFGTYAFRVREADVTSLGAVGEARWTYAVSKLATEHLAHNYYKQFGLPTCAIRPFNIYGPGQVGEGAIHAFVLRALKNEPIQIHNEGDQIRAWCYIDDIVDAIVAAMTRDEAVGETFNIGNARSSVTIYHLAKLVVQIANSKSTLEFVPWDFADVELRIPDVIKAEKLLGFRAKVDLETGIERTLA
;
A
#
# COMPACT_ATOMS: atom_id res chain seq x y z
N ILE A 1 14.94 13.98 4.08
CA ILE A 1 13.59 13.38 4.24
C ILE A 1 13.23 13.43 5.69
N ARG A 2 12.02 13.95 6.02
CA ARG A 2 11.47 13.86 7.37
C ARG A 2 10.42 12.75 7.39
N ILE A 3 10.47 11.88 8.39
CA ILE A 3 9.54 10.77 8.60
C ILE A 3 8.83 11.00 9.92
N LEU A 4 7.50 11.22 9.88
CA LEU A 4 6.64 11.23 11.06
C LEU A 4 5.98 9.85 11.19
N ASP A 5 6.27 9.12 12.26
CA ASP A 5 5.75 7.76 12.49
C ASP A 5 5.63 7.46 13.99
N THR A 6 4.67 6.64 14.36
CA THR A 6 4.53 6.14 15.75
C THR A 6 5.59 5.11 16.12
N LEU A 7 6.31 4.59 15.12
CA LEU A 7 7.30 3.50 15.20
C LEU A 7 6.74 2.14 15.67
N ARG A 8 5.43 1.96 15.51
CA ARG A 8 4.76 0.69 15.87
C ARG A 8 5.26 -0.49 15.03
N ARG A 9 5.57 -0.25 13.75
CA ARG A 9 6.13 -1.25 12.81
C ARG A 9 7.41 -0.67 12.19
N ASN A 10 8.44 -0.45 13.03
CA ASN A 10 9.67 0.19 12.59
C ASN A 10 10.58 -0.78 11.84
N ALA A 11 10.77 -0.57 10.53
CA ALA A 11 11.74 -1.27 9.71
C ALA A 11 13.00 -0.42 9.43
N LEU A 12 13.02 0.85 9.82
CA LEU A 12 14.10 1.79 9.47
C LEU A 12 15.43 1.42 10.12
N GLY A 13 15.39 0.98 11.38
CA GLY A 13 16.60 0.55 12.10
C GLY A 13 17.28 -0.64 11.44
N ALA A 14 16.53 -1.64 11.00
CA ALA A 14 17.08 -2.80 10.29
C ALA A 14 17.71 -2.42 8.95
N ALA A 15 17.25 -1.34 8.31
CA ALA A 15 17.80 -0.81 7.07
C ALA A 15 18.90 0.25 7.27
N GLY A 16 19.25 0.58 8.53
CA GLY A 16 20.22 1.64 8.87
C GLY A 16 19.77 3.06 8.48
N LEU A 17 18.46 3.25 8.25
CA LEU A 17 17.91 4.54 7.79
C LEU A 17 17.59 5.49 8.93
N ASP A 18 17.43 5.00 10.14
CA ASP A 18 17.19 5.80 11.35
C ASP A 18 18.40 6.68 11.75
N SER A 19 19.60 6.28 11.31
CA SER A 19 20.86 7.01 11.52
C SER A 19 21.40 7.67 10.24
N HIS A 20 20.67 7.61 9.13
CA HIS A 20 21.12 8.18 7.87
C HIS A 20 21.10 9.72 7.89
N PRO A 21 22.19 10.43 7.48
CA PRO A 21 22.33 11.89 7.65
C PRO A 21 21.25 12.73 6.93
N ASN A 22 20.59 12.18 5.91
CA ASN A 22 19.52 12.83 5.17
C ASN A 22 18.12 12.39 5.64
N VAL A 23 18.00 11.65 6.74
CA VAL A 23 16.74 11.20 7.31
C VAL A 23 16.56 11.80 8.71
N GLU A 24 15.49 12.52 8.90
CA GLU A 24 15.02 13.00 10.21
C GLU A 24 13.83 12.16 10.64
N LEU A 25 13.98 11.36 11.66
CA LEU A 25 12.92 10.54 12.23
C LEU A 25 12.25 11.26 13.40
N VAL A 26 10.99 11.60 13.23
CA VAL A 26 10.15 12.24 14.25
C VAL A 26 9.13 11.23 14.76
N LYS A 27 9.23 10.89 16.05
CA LYS A 27 8.21 10.05 16.68
C LYS A 27 6.98 10.89 16.99
N GLY A 28 5.85 10.56 16.38
CA GLY A 28 4.57 11.23 16.58
C GLY A 28 3.42 10.50 15.93
N ASP A 29 2.21 10.98 16.13
CA ASP A 29 0.98 10.41 15.61
C ASP A 29 0.30 11.39 14.64
N VAL A 30 -0.19 10.89 13.51
CA VAL A 30 -0.94 11.70 12.54
C VAL A 30 -2.30 12.17 13.06
N GLN A 31 -2.81 11.55 14.13
CA GLN A 31 -4.01 12.03 14.83
C GLN A 31 -3.71 13.27 15.70
N ASP A 32 -2.46 13.47 16.12
CA ASP A 32 -2.04 14.70 16.78
C ASP A 32 -1.70 15.79 15.76
N ARG A 33 -2.60 16.75 15.63
CA ARG A 33 -2.47 17.87 14.70
C ARG A 33 -1.16 18.66 14.89
N ALA A 34 -0.71 18.87 16.11
CA ALA A 34 0.51 19.62 16.38
C ALA A 34 1.76 18.87 15.87
N SER A 35 1.80 17.55 16.03
CA SER A 35 2.86 16.70 15.46
C SER A 35 2.90 16.78 13.94
N VAL A 36 1.72 16.79 13.29
CA VAL A 36 1.62 16.92 11.83
C VAL A 36 2.08 18.28 11.35
N ASP A 37 1.67 19.37 12.01
CA ASP A 37 2.06 20.73 11.66
C ASP A 37 3.58 20.92 11.79
N ALA A 38 4.18 20.45 12.88
CA ALA A 38 5.62 20.49 13.07
C ALA A 38 6.39 19.67 12.01
N ALA A 39 5.85 18.49 11.66
CA ALA A 39 6.46 17.66 10.61
C ALA A 39 6.32 18.26 9.21
N MET A 40 5.29 19.07 8.96
CA MET A 40 5.03 19.74 7.68
C MET A 40 5.96 20.92 7.43
N GLU A 41 6.49 21.54 8.51
CA GLU A 41 7.28 22.77 8.41
C GLU A 41 8.53 22.59 7.53
N GLY A 42 8.66 23.45 6.53
CA GLY A 42 9.77 23.44 5.58
C GLY A 42 9.71 22.35 4.51
N MET A 43 8.60 21.60 4.39
CA MET A 43 8.47 20.54 3.39
C MET A 43 7.88 21.06 2.07
N ASP A 44 8.41 20.56 0.96
CA ASP A 44 7.89 20.79 -0.40
C ASP A 44 6.93 19.69 -0.85
N TYR A 45 7.14 18.47 -0.38
CA TYR A 45 6.42 17.27 -0.80
C TYR A 45 5.93 16.50 0.41
N VAL A 46 4.73 15.94 0.29
CA VAL A 46 4.13 15.08 1.32
C VAL A 46 3.75 13.74 0.70
N ILE A 47 4.18 12.66 1.32
CA ILE A 47 3.75 11.30 1.00
C ILE A 47 3.03 10.76 2.23
N HIS A 48 1.69 10.76 2.20
CA HIS A 48 0.86 10.34 3.31
C HIS A 48 0.49 8.87 3.21
N MET A 49 1.17 8.03 4.00
CA MET A 49 0.98 6.58 4.02
C MET A 49 0.41 6.05 5.34
N ALA A 50 0.32 6.91 6.35
CA ALA A 50 -0.06 6.50 7.70
C ALA A 50 -1.48 5.91 7.74
N SER A 51 -1.58 4.67 8.18
CA SER A 51 -2.82 3.91 8.33
C SER A 51 -2.53 2.60 9.06
N ILE A 52 -3.58 1.92 9.52
CA ILE A 52 -3.50 0.51 9.92
C ILE A 52 -3.85 -0.35 8.71
N ALA A 53 -2.93 -1.21 8.30
CA ALA A 53 -3.10 -2.16 7.21
C ALA A 53 -2.80 -3.60 7.68
N GLY A 54 -3.31 -4.57 6.92
CA GLY A 54 -3.23 -6.01 7.25
C GLY A 54 -4.60 -6.55 7.68
N VAL A 55 -4.99 -7.67 7.08
CA VAL A 55 -6.36 -8.21 7.23
C VAL A 55 -6.67 -8.54 8.68
N ASP A 56 -5.80 -9.33 9.34
CA ASP A 56 -6.00 -9.72 10.73
C ASP A 56 -5.96 -8.53 11.69
N THR A 57 -5.07 -7.56 11.43
CA THR A 57 -4.96 -6.35 12.25
C THR A 57 -6.22 -5.49 12.12
N VAL A 58 -6.76 -5.34 10.91
CA VAL A 58 -7.99 -4.58 10.64
C VAL A 58 -9.21 -5.26 11.28
N LEU A 59 -9.35 -6.58 11.14
CA LEU A 59 -10.42 -7.34 11.76
C LEU A 59 -10.46 -7.18 13.29
N LYS A 60 -9.30 -7.11 13.93
CA LYS A 60 -9.16 -6.94 15.39
C LYS A 60 -9.32 -5.49 15.84
N ASN A 61 -9.06 -4.51 14.96
CA ASN A 61 -9.04 -3.09 15.29
C ASN A 61 -9.78 -2.23 14.26
N PRO A 62 -11.07 -2.51 13.98
CA PRO A 62 -11.78 -1.79 12.90
C PRO A 62 -11.95 -0.30 13.19
N VAL A 63 -12.25 0.09 14.44
CA VAL A 63 -12.44 1.50 14.82
C VAL A 63 -11.13 2.27 14.74
N PRO A 64 -10.02 1.87 15.38
CA PRO A 64 -8.74 2.57 15.22
C PRO A 64 -8.27 2.64 13.77
N THR A 65 -8.59 1.64 12.93
CA THR A 65 -8.26 1.66 11.51
C THR A 65 -8.92 2.85 10.80
N MET A 66 -10.19 3.11 11.07
CA MET A 66 -10.91 4.25 10.49
C MET A 66 -10.41 5.58 11.06
N GLU A 67 -10.30 5.68 12.38
CA GLU A 67 -9.88 6.91 13.06
C GLU A 67 -8.51 7.37 12.58
N ILE A 68 -7.49 6.52 12.62
CA ILE A 68 -6.14 6.87 12.16
C ILE A 68 -6.13 7.25 10.69
N SER A 69 -6.82 6.50 9.82
CA SER A 69 -6.84 6.79 8.40
C SER A 69 -7.55 8.12 8.10
N ILE A 70 -8.73 8.35 8.69
CA ILE A 70 -9.56 9.52 8.38
C ILE A 70 -9.01 10.77 9.06
N GLU A 71 -8.81 10.74 10.38
CA GLU A 71 -8.30 11.90 11.13
C GLU A 71 -6.87 12.25 10.69
N GLY A 72 -6.01 11.25 10.54
CA GLY A 72 -4.63 11.46 10.09
C GLY A 72 -4.57 12.13 8.72
N THR A 73 -5.38 11.66 7.75
CA THR A 73 -5.44 12.29 6.43
C THR A 73 -6.04 13.70 6.49
N MET A 74 -7.07 13.93 7.31
CA MET A 74 -7.65 15.26 7.51
C MET A 74 -6.62 16.23 8.09
N ASN A 75 -5.86 15.82 9.09
CA ASN A 75 -4.80 16.63 9.69
C ASN A 75 -3.71 16.95 8.68
N ALA A 76 -3.24 15.94 7.92
CA ALA A 76 -2.21 16.13 6.90
C ALA A 76 -2.65 17.08 5.77
N LEU A 77 -3.88 16.94 5.26
CA LEU A 77 -4.41 17.82 4.20
C LEU A 77 -4.63 19.26 4.69
N ARG A 78 -5.16 19.44 5.91
CA ARG A 78 -5.33 20.76 6.53
C ARG A 78 -3.98 21.43 6.71
N SER A 79 -3.00 20.73 7.29
CA SER A 79 -1.65 21.23 7.48
C SER A 79 -0.99 21.61 6.16
N ALA A 80 -1.04 20.74 5.16
CA ALA A 80 -0.50 21.00 3.83
C ALA A 80 -1.11 22.26 3.16
N ARG A 81 -2.44 22.43 3.29
CA ARG A 81 -3.14 23.62 2.78
C ARG A 81 -2.73 24.89 3.50
N GLU A 82 -2.67 24.85 4.83
CA GLU A 82 -2.32 26.01 5.67
C GLU A 82 -0.84 26.39 5.49
N HIS A 83 0.04 25.42 5.28
CA HIS A 83 1.44 25.65 4.94
C HIS A 83 1.59 26.42 3.61
N GLY A 84 0.73 26.16 2.63
CA GLY A 84 0.59 26.93 1.40
C GLY A 84 1.75 26.83 0.40
N LYS A 85 2.74 25.95 0.64
CA LYS A 85 3.94 25.79 -0.21
C LYS A 85 4.16 24.37 -0.72
N ILE A 86 3.23 23.47 -0.43
CA ILE A 86 3.36 22.08 -0.84
C ILE A 86 3.23 21.98 -2.38
N LYS A 87 4.26 21.45 -3.02
CA LYS A 87 4.34 21.23 -4.47
C LYS A 87 3.58 19.97 -4.90
N ARG A 88 3.52 18.95 -4.04
CA ARG A 88 2.72 17.74 -4.24
C ARG A 88 2.38 17.08 -2.91
N PHE A 89 1.12 16.69 -2.78
CA PHE A 89 0.63 15.83 -1.71
C PHE A 89 0.18 14.51 -2.30
N ILE A 90 0.86 13.40 -1.96
CA ILE A 90 0.48 12.06 -2.40
C ILE A 90 -0.30 11.35 -1.29
N ASP A 91 -1.58 11.04 -1.54
CA ASP A 91 -2.39 10.18 -0.68
C ASP A 91 -2.24 8.73 -1.11
N PHE A 92 -1.85 7.88 -0.18
CA PHE A 92 -1.84 6.44 -0.41
C PHE A 92 -3.23 5.86 -0.13
N SER A 93 -3.98 5.63 -1.20
CA SER A 93 -5.21 4.86 -1.21
C SER A 93 -4.89 3.35 -1.24
N THR A 94 -5.75 2.55 -1.82
CA THR A 94 -5.58 1.09 -1.90
C THR A 94 -6.34 0.51 -3.10
N SER A 95 -5.84 -0.59 -3.65
CA SER A 95 -6.60 -1.39 -4.62
C SER A 95 -7.84 -2.06 -4.01
N GLU A 96 -7.96 -2.11 -2.70
CA GLU A 96 -9.12 -2.69 -2.01
C GLU A 96 -10.42 -1.90 -2.23
N VAL A 97 -10.35 -0.65 -2.70
CA VAL A 97 -11.53 0.15 -3.08
C VAL A 97 -12.36 -0.48 -4.19
N PHE A 98 -11.80 -1.42 -4.94
CA PHE A 98 -12.52 -2.17 -5.98
C PHE A 98 -13.25 -3.43 -5.46
N GLY A 99 -13.13 -3.74 -4.15
CA GLY A 99 -13.84 -4.84 -3.50
C GLY A 99 -13.32 -6.24 -3.85
N THR A 100 -14.23 -7.20 -3.88
CA THR A 100 -13.93 -8.64 -4.00
C THR A 100 -13.38 -9.01 -5.37
N TYR A 101 -13.90 -8.39 -6.44
CA TYR A 101 -13.61 -8.77 -7.81
C TYR A 101 -13.17 -7.58 -8.66
N ALA A 102 -11.90 -7.55 -9.04
CA ALA A 102 -11.27 -6.46 -9.77
C ALA A 102 -10.41 -7.00 -10.94
N PHE A 103 -10.98 -7.09 -12.14
CA PHE A 103 -10.28 -7.56 -13.33
C PHE A 103 -9.97 -6.41 -14.29
N ARG A 104 -8.68 -6.09 -14.43
CA ARG A 104 -8.19 -5.00 -15.29
C ARG A 104 -8.92 -3.68 -15.03
N VAL A 105 -9.15 -3.41 -13.75
CA VAL A 105 -9.88 -2.22 -13.30
C VAL A 105 -9.08 -0.96 -13.55
N ARG A 106 -9.77 0.06 -14.03
CA ARG A 106 -9.23 1.41 -14.27
C ARG A 106 -9.60 2.34 -13.11
N GLU A 107 -8.91 3.44 -12.98
CA GLU A 107 -9.15 4.42 -11.91
C GLU A 107 -10.57 5.02 -11.94
N ALA A 108 -11.16 5.11 -13.13
CA ALA A 108 -12.53 5.62 -13.34
C ALA A 108 -13.63 4.57 -13.15
N ASP A 109 -13.28 3.30 -12.93
CA ASP A 109 -14.27 2.26 -12.72
C ASP A 109 -14.92 2.40 -11.33
N VAL A 110 -16.15 1.90 -11.22
CA VAL A 110 -16.92 1.99 -9.98
C VAL A 110 -16.19 1.27 -8.84
N THR A 111 -16.06 1.95 -7.71
CA THR A 111 -15.61 1.35 -6.46
C THR A 111 -16.77 0.62 -5.79
N SER A 112 -16.53 -0.59 -5.30
CA SER A 112 -17.54 -1.44 -4.67
C SER A 112 -16.96 -2.10 -3.43
N LEU A 113 -17.63 -1.94 -2.29
CA LEU A 113 -17.20 -2.50 -1.01
C LEU A 113 -18.31 -3.40 -0.46
N GLY A 114 -17.96 -4.31 0.47
CA GLY A 114 -18.91 -5.22 1.08
C GLY A 114 -19.93 -4.54 1.98
N ALA A 115 -20.76 -5.35 2.62
CA ALA A 115 -21.85 -4.86 3.47
C ALA A 115 -21.32 -4.04 4.65
N VAL A 116 -22.13 -3.06 5.08
CA VAL A 116 -21.86 -2.31 6.31
C VAL A 116 -21.88 -3.28 7.51
N GLY A 117 -20.85 -3.17 8.35
CA GLY A 117 -20.66 -4.06 9.50
C GLY A 117 -19.63 -5.17 9.28
N GLU A 118 -19.22 -5.42 8.04
CA GLU A 118 -18.09 -6.31 7.75
C GLU A 118 -16.75 -5.62 8.02
N ALA A 119 -16.12 -5.95 9.14
CA ALA A 119 -14.86 -5.35 9.57
C ALA A 119 -13.74 -5.46 8.52
N ARG A 120 -13.79 -6.49 7.69
CA ARG A 120 -12.82 -6.71 6.59
C ARG A 120 -12.68 -5.50 5.65
N TRP A 121 -13.78 -4.78 5.41
CA TRP A 121 -13.79 -3.64 4.49
C TRP A 121 -13.51 -2.29 5.14
N THR A 122 -13.35 -2.23 6.46
CA THR A 122 -13.14 -0.99 7.22
C THR A 122 -11.95 -0.19 6.70
N TYR A 123 -10.84 -0.87 6.41
CA TYR A 123 -9.65 -0.25 5.80
C TYR A 123 -9.97 0.36 4.44
N ALA A 124 -10.60 -0.42 3.56
CA ALA A 124 -10.92 0.04 2.21
C ALA A 124 -11.89 1.22 2.21
N VAL A 125 -12.90 1.20 3.09
CA VAL A 125 -13.85 2.32 3.28
C VAL A 125 -13.11 3.58 3.72
N SER A 126 -12.25 3.48 4.73
CA SER A 126 -11.49 4.64 5.22
C SER A 126 -10.58 5.22 4.12
N LYS A 127 -9.88 4.36 3.36
CA LYS A 127 -8.99 4.79 2.28
C LYS A 127 -9.75 5.38 1.08
N LEU A 128 -10.92 4.85 0.76
CA LEU A 128 -11.79 5.45 -0.26
C LEU A 128 -12.27 6.85 0.15
N ALA A 129 -12.68 7.01 1.42
CA ALA A 129 -13.11 8.30 1.94
C ALA A 129 -11.96 9.33 1.90
N THR A 130 -10.73 8.93 2.28
CA THR A 130 -9.57 9.84 2.27
C THR A 130 -9.12 10.19 0.85
N GLU A 131 -9.20 9.28 -0.10
CA GLU A 131 -8.93 9.54 -1.51
C GLU A 131 -9.91 10.57 -2.09
N HIS A 132 -11.22 10.42 -1.81
CA HIS A 132 -12.21 11.43 -2.17
C HIS A 132 -11.91 12.78 -1.53
N LEU A 133 -11.49 12.78 -0.27
CA LEU A 133 -11.14 14.01 0.43
C LEU A 133 -9.94 14.70 -0.22
N ALA A 134 -8.85 13.99 -0.47
CA ALA A 134 -7.65 14.52 -1.13
C ALA A 134 -7.97 15.11 -2.51
N HIS A 135 -8.76 14.39 -3.32
CA HIS A 135 -9.19 14.87 -4.63
C HIS A 135 -10.03 16.18 -4.54
N ASN A 136 -10.92 16.30 -3.54
CA ASN A 136 -11.71 17.51 -3.34
C ASN A 136 -10.88 18.67 -2.75
N TYR A 137 -9.81 18.42 -2.00
CA TYR A 137 -8.86 19.46 -1.61
C TYR A 137 -8.18 20.10 -2.84
N TYR A 138 -7.86 19.29 -3.86
CA TYR A 138 -7.39 19.83 -5.13
C TYR A 138 -8.48 20.69 -5.81
N LYS A 139 -9.66 20.15 -6.00
CA LYS A 139 -10.75 20.85 -6.71
C LYS A 139 -11.18 22.14 -6.03
N GLN A 140 -11.29 22.14 -4.72
CA GLN A 140 -11.85 23.26 -3.98
C GLN A 140 -10.81 24.30 -3.57
N PHE A 141 -9.59 23.86 -3.26
CA PHE A 141 -8.57 24.72 -2.68
C PHE A 141 -7.30 24.84 -3.53
N GLY A 142 -7.20 24.10 -4.63
CA GLY A 142 -6.01 24.09 -5.49
C GLY A 142 -4.78 23.41 -4.87
N LEU A 143 -4.96 22.65 -3.76
CA LEU A 143 -3.85 21.87 -3.19
C LEU A 143 -3.43 20.79 -4.21
N PRO A 144 -2.16 20.75 -4.67
CA PRO A 144 -1.75 19.83 -5.73
C PRO A 144 -1.65 18.39 -5.21
N THR A 145 -2.80 17.73 -5.04
CA THR A 145 -2.89 16.34 -4.58
C THR A 145 -2.77 15.35 -5.73
N CYS A 146 -2.38 14.13 -5.38
CA CYS A 146 -2.38 12.95 -6.24
C CYS A 146 -2.68 11.74 -5.35
N ALA A 147 -3.43 10.76 -5.85
CA ALA A 147 -3.65 9.51 -5.11
C ALA A 147 -2.99 8.32 -5.82
N ILE A 148 -2.46 7.39 -5.03
CA ILE A 148 -1.90 6.13 -5.52
C ILE A 148 -2.70 4.98 -4.91
N ARG A 149 -3.18 4.05 -5.76
CA ARG A 149 -3.79 2.78 -5.39
C ARG A 149 -2.80 1.65 -5.63
N PRO A 150 -2.02 1.23 -4.63
CA PRO A 150 -1.05 0.14 -4.77
C PRO A 150 -1.76 -1.22 -4.90
N PHE A 151 -1.19 -2.09 -5.76
CA PHE A 151 -1.64 -3.47 -5.95
C PHE A 151 -0.57 -4.44 -5.44
N ASN A 152 -0.81 -5.01 -4.25
CA ASN A 152 -0.01 -6.07 -3.59
C ASN A 152 1.51 -5.85 -3.71
N ILE A 153 2.00 -4.81 -3.05
CA ILE A 153 3.41 -4.46 -3.02
C ILE A 153 4.15 -5.42 -2.09
N TYR A 154 5.35 -5.83 -2.49
CA TYR A 154 6.22 -6.69 -1.71
C TYR A 154 7.70 -6.37 -1.95
N GLY A 155 8.56 -6.79 -1.04
CA GLY A 155 10.01 -6.62 -1.17
C GLY A 155 10.76 -6.95 0.11
N PRO A 156 12.09 -6.83 0.10
CA PRO A 156 12.94 -7.05 1.27
C PRO A 156 12.56 -6.15 2.44
N GLY A 157 12.73 -6.64 3.66
CA GLY A 157 12.48 -5.86 4.87
C GLY A 157 11.01 -5.56 5.15
N GLN A 158 10.07 -6.15 4.41
CA GLN A 158 8.64 -6.00 4.70
C GLN A 158 8.33 -6.44 6.14
N VAL A 159 7.58 -5.62 6.86
CA VAL A 159 7.09 -5.92 8.21
C VAL A 159 5.57 -6.01 8.22
N GLY A 160 5.02 -6.84 9.11
CA GLY A 160 3.58 -7.05 9.24
C GLY A 160 3.04 -8.13 8.31
N GLU A 161 1.79 -7.98 7.87
CA GLU A 161 1.06 -8.98 7.11
C GLU A 161 1.34 -8.88 5.61
N GLY A 162 1.31 -10.01 4.93
CA GLY A 162 1.49 -10.11 3.47
C GLY A 162 1.81 -11.54 3.07
N ALA A 163 1.16 -12.07 2.03
CA ALA A 163 1.33 -13.46 1.65
C ALA A 163 2.77 -13.80 1.27
N ILE A 164 3.44 -13.00 0.41
CA ILE A 164 4.84 -13.25 0.05
C ILE A 164 5.73 -13.22 1.28
N HIS A 165 5.58 -12.23 2.16
CA HIS A 165 6.35 -12.13 3.40
C HIS A 165 6.18 -13.37 4.29
N ALA A 166 4.92 -13.77 4.53
CA ALA A 166 4.62 -14.96 5.34
C ALA A 166 5.18 -16.24 4.70
N PHE A 167 5.04 -16.40 3.39
CA PHE A 167 5.51 -17.59 2.68
C PHE A 167 7.03 -17.66 2.67
N VAL A 168 7.72 -16.55 2.44
CA VAL A 168 9.19 -16.45 2.50
C VAL A 168 9.71 -16.83 3.87
N LEU A 169 9.16 -16.26 4.94
CA LEU A 169 9.59 -16.58 6.31
C LEU A 169 9.41 -18.06 6.67
N ARG A 170 8.28 -18.66 6.26
CA ARG A 170 8.04 -20.10 6.48
C ARG A 170 8.95 -20.97 5.61
N ALA A 171 9.14 -20.61 4.34
CA ALA A 171 10.02 -21.33 3.44
C ALA A 171 11.48 -21.37 3.94
N LEU A 172 12.00 -20.23 4.43
CA LEU A 172 13.35 -20.16 5.02
C LEU A 172 13.53 -21.07 6.23
N LYS A 173 12.46 -21.31 6.98
CA LYS A 173 12.46 -22.19 8.17
C LYS A 173 12.08 -23.64 7.85
N ASN A 174 11.72 -23.95 6.62
CA ASN A 174 11.11 -25.23 6.20
C ASN A 174 9.83 -25.57 7.00
N GLU A 175 9.06 -24.55 7.41
CA GLU A 175 7.78 -24.69 8.07
C GLU A 175 6.66 -24.82 7.02
N PRO A 176 5.53 -25.49 7.34
CA PRO A 176 4.40 -25.57 6.43
C PRO A 176 3.87 -24.20 6.05
N ILE A 177 3.59 -23.98 4.76
CA ILE A 177 2.98 -22.76 4.23
C ILE A 177 1.46 -22.92 4.26
N GLN A 178 0.78 -22.05 5.00
CA GLN A 178 -0.67 -22.06 5.10
C GLN A 178 -1.30 -21.29 3.95
N ILE A 179 -2.26 -21.94 3.30
CA ILE A 179 -3.04 -21.39 2.18
C ILE A 179 -4.50 -21.34 2.63
N HIS A 180 -5.11 -20.17 2.55
CA HIS A 180 -6.51 -20.00 2.88
C HIS A 180 -7.41 -20.62 1.79
N ASN A 181 -8.37 -21.44 2.20
CA ASN A 181 -9.28 -22.20 1.33
C ASN A 181 -8.50 -22.99 0.26
N GLU A 182 -8.89 -22.93 -1.01
CA GLU A 182 -8.23 -23.65 -2.12
C GLU A 182 -7.02 -22.91 -2.69
N GLY A 183 -6.77 -21.66 -2.27
CA GLY A 183 -5.68 -20.82 -2.78
C GLY A 183 -5.87 -20.37 -4.22
N ASP A 184 -7.10 -20.33 -4.71
CA ASP A 184 -7.50 -19.96 -6.07
C ASP A 184 -7.61 -18.44 -6.29
N GLN A 185 -7.55 -17.66 -5.21
CA GLN A 185 -7.55 -16.20 -5.29
C GLN A 185 -6.38 -15.71 -6.15
N ILE A 186 -6.66 -14.81 -7.11
CA ILE A 186 -5.65 -14.26 -8.01
C ILE A 186 -5.23 -12.86 -7.58
N ARG A 187 -3.92 -12.63 -7.49
CA ARG A 187 -3.32 -11.33 -7.18
C ARG A 187 -2.25 -10.96 -8.18
N ALA A 188 -2.21 -9.67 -8.52
CA ALA A 188 -1.11 -9.06 -9.24
C ALA A 188 -0.08 -8.54 -8.22
N TRP A 189 1.16 -8.97 -8.32
CA TRP A 189 2.24 -8.65 -7.38
C TRP A 189 3.19 -7.62 -7.97
N CYS A 190 3.50 -6.56 -7.21
CA CYS A 190 4.38 -5.49 -7.67
C CYS A 190 5.58 -5.35 -6.72
N TYR A 191 6.78 -5.40 -7.26
CA TYR A 191 7.99 -5.26 -6.48
C TYR A 191 8.18 -3.82 -5.99
N ILE A 192 8.81 -3.67 -4.83
CA ILE A 192 8.94 -2.39 -4.13
C ILE A 192 9.64 -1.30 -4.97
N ASP A 193 10.67 -1.65 -5.74
CA ASP A 193 11.40 -0.67 -6.57
C ASP A 193 10.48 -0.05 -7.63
N ASP A 194 9.58 -0.85 -8.21
CA ASP A 194 8.65 -0.37 -9.24
C ASP A 194 7.66 0.67 -8.68
N ILE A 195 7.13 0.46 -7.46
CA ILE A 195 6.24 1.47 -6.86
C ILE A 195 7.01 2.71 -6.42
N VAL A 196 8.26 2.58 -5.97
CA VAL A 196 9.11 3.73 -5.63
C VAL A 196 9.34 4.60 -6.85
N ASP A 197 9.65 4.01 -8.02
CA ASP A 197 9.75 4.73 -9.30
C ASP A 197 8.44 5.49 -9.61
N ALA A 198 7.28 4.86 -9.39
CA ALA A 198 5.97 5.50 -9.59
C ALA A 198 5.72 6.67 -8.62
N ILE A 199 6.09 6.53 -7.35
CA ILE A 199 5.97 7.59 -6.35
C ILE A 199 6.82 8.80 -6.76
N VAL A 200 8.07 8.59 -7.15
CA VAL A 200 8.97 9.66 -7.60
C VAL A 200 8.40 10.35 -8.84
N ALA A 201 7.87 9.59 -9.80
CA ALA A 201 7.21 10.17 -10.97
C ALA A 201 5.96 10.99 -10.58
N ALA A 202 5.12 10.48 -9.68
CA ALA A 202 3.94 11.19 -9.19
C ALA A 202 4.28 12.47 -8.41
N MET A 203 5.43 12.49 -7.72
CA MET A 203 5.93 13.70 -7.05
C MET A 203 6.34 14.80 -8.04
N THR A 204 6.96 14.44 -9.16
CA THR A 204 7.71 15.37 -10.00
C THR A 204 7.02 15.73 -11.31
N ARG A 205 6.05 14.94 -11.79
CA ARG A 205 5.35 15.21 -13.04
C ARG A 205 4.09 16.04 -12.80
N ASP A 206 3.91 17.07 -13.60
CA ASP A 206 2.74 17.96 -13.50
C ASP A 206 1.44 17.24 -13.88
N GLU A 207 1.54 16.25 -14.77
CA GLU A 207 0.41 15.42 -15.20
C GLU A 207 -0.20 14.58 -14.06
N ALA A 208 0.47 14.50 -12.91
CA ALA A 208 -0.04 13.79 -11.74
C ALA A 208 -0.98 14.63 -10.88
N VAL A 209 -1.02 15.97 -11.09
CA VAL A 209 -1.85 16.86 -10.26
C VAL A 209 -3.34 16.58 -10.42
N GLY A 210 -4.03 16.33 -9.32
CA GLY A 210 -5.46 16.04 -9.29
C GLY A 210 -5.84 14.64 -9.75
N GLU A 211 -4.87 13.77 -10.02
CA GLU A 211 -5.09 12.45 -10.60
C GLU A 211 -4.98 11.33 -9.55
N THR A 212 -5.62 10.20 -9.85
CA THR A 212 -5.45 8.93 -9.15
C THR A 212 -4.78 7.92 -10.08
N PHE A 213 -3.89 7.08 -9.55
CA PHE A 213 -3.17 6.07 -10.32
C PHE A 213 -3.23 4.69 -9.67
N ASN A 214 -3.62 3.69 -10.46
CA ASN A 214 -3.36 2.30 -10.13
C ASN A 214 -1.90 1.98 -10.37
N ILE A 215 -1.19 1.48 -9.36
CA ILE A 215 0.21 1.08 -9.47
C ILE A 215 0.34 -0.40 -9.12
N GLY A 216 0.78 -1.20 -10.08
CA GLY A 216 0.89 -2.65 -9.94
C GLY A 216 1.53 -3.29 -11.16
N ASN A 217 1.74 -4.62 -11.10
CA ASN A 217 2.26 -5.39 -12.22
C ASN A 217 1.26 -6.48 -12.65
N ALA A 218 0.39 -6.16 -13.62
CA ALA A 218 -0.59 -7.11 -14.14
C ALA A 218 0.03 -8.39 -14.74
N ARG A 219 1.29 -8.34 -15.18
CA ARG A 219 2.00 -9.51 -15.74
C ARG A 219 2.41 -10.52 -14.67
N SER A 220 2.55 -10.06 -13.43
CA SER A 220 2.87 -10.90 -12.25
C SER A 220 1.61 -11.34 -11.52
N SER A 221 0.56 -11.74 -12.27
CA SER A 221 -0.71 -12.20 -11.71
C SER A 221 -0.70 -13.72 -11.59
N VAL A 222 -0.85 -14.23 -10.37
CA VAL A 222 -0.85 -15.66 -10.07
C VAL A 222 -1.87 -15.97 -8.97
N THR A 223 -2.29 -17.24 -8.88
CA THR A 223 -3.06 -17.75 -7.75
C THR A 223 -2.19 -17.79 -6.48
N ILE A 224 -2.80 -17.71 -5.32
CA ILE A 224 -2.08 -17.87 -4.03
C ILE A 224 -1.41 -19.24 -3.93
N TYR A 225 -2.07 -20.30 -4.46
CA TYR A 225 -1.48 -21.63 -4.55
C TYR A 225 -0.19 -21.65 -5.39
N HIS A 226 -0.24 -21.06 -6.60
CA HIS A 226 0.93 -20.97 -7.46
C HIS A 226 2.05 -20.15 -6.84
N LEU A 227 1.72 -19.03 -6.20
CA LEU A 227 2.67 -18.20 -5.46
C LEU A 227 3.41 -19.02 -4.39
N ALA A 228 2.68 -19.79 -3.58
CA ALA A 228 3.27 -20.63 -2.54
C ALA A 228 4.25 -21.65 -3.11
N LYS A 229 3.87 -22.34 -4.20
CA LYS A 229 4.77 -23.27 -4.91
C LYS A 229 6.01 -22.59 -5.43
N LEU A 230 5.87 -21.40 -6.01
CA LEU A 230 6.99 -20.63 -6.55
C LEU A 230 7.97 -20.23 -5.45
N VAL A 231 7.47 -19.75 -4.30
CA VAL A 231 8.31 -19.40 -3.14
C VAL A 231 9.08 -20.64 -2.63
N VAL A 232 8.42 -21.79 -2.48
CA VAL A 232 9.08 -23.03 -2.04
C VAL A 232 10.19 -23.43 -3.01
N GLN A 233 9.92 -23.34 -4.32
CA GLN A 233 10.88 -23.69 -5.37
C GLN A 233 12.10 -22.75 -5.35
N ILE A 234 11.88 -21.43 -5.34
CA ILE A 234 12.96 -20.42 -5.38
C ILE A 234 13.80 -20.50 -4.09
N ALA A 235 13.16 -20.68 -2.93
CA ALA A 235 13.83 -20.83 -1.65
C ALA A 235 14.55 -22.18 -1.49
N ASN A 236 14.40 -23.10 -2.44
CA ASN A 236 14.86 -24.50 -2.31
C ASN A 236 14.42 -25.13 -0.97
N SER A 237 13.19 -24.84 -0.56
CA SER A 237 12.63 -25.22 0.74
C SER A 237 11.98 -26.59 0.72
N LYS A 238 11.95 -27.25 1.90
CA LYS A 238 11.21 -28.49 2.15
C LYS A 238 9.81 -28.25 2.69
N SER A 239 9.33 -26.99 2.71
CA SER A 239 8.02 -26.63 3.20
C SER A 239 6.90 -27.35 2.45
N THR A 240 5.94 -27.89 3.19
CA THR A 240 4.69 -28.42 2.64
C THR A 240 3.66 -27.33 2.52
N LEU A 241 2.63 -27.55 1.69
CA LEU A 241 1.47 -26.65 1.58
C LEU A 241 0.32 -27.23 2.40
N GLU A 242 -0.24 -26.41 3.31
CA GLU A 242 -1.38 -26.76 4.15
C GLU A 242 -2.55 -25.84 3.85
N PHE A 243 -3.71 -26.41 3.50
CA PHE A 243 -4.92 -25.69 3.23
C PHE A 243 -5.70 -25.51 4.54
N VAL A 244 -6.04 -24.26 4.86
CA VAL A 244 -6.76 -23.92 6.10
C VAL A 244 -8.05 -23.17 5.77
N PRO A 245 -9.18 -23.47 6.45
CA PRO A 245 -10.41 -22.73 6.26
C PRO A 245 -10.24 -21.24 6.56
N TRP A 246 -10.93 -20.41 5.78
CA TRP A 246 -10.99 -18.97 5.99
C TRP A 246 -12.42 -18.48 5.80
N ASP A 247 -13.04 -18.09 6.91
CA ASP A 247 -14.49 -17.78 6.98
C ASP A 247 -14.81 -16.29 6.74
N PHE A 248 -13.80 -15.46 6.49
CA PHE A 248 -14.00 -14.05 6.23
C PHE A 248 -14.07 -13.73 4.73
N ALA A 249 -14.76 -12.65 4.40
CA ALA A 249 -14.74 -12.13 3.04
C ALA A 249 -13.29 -11.89 2.57
N ASP A 250 -12.98 -12.33 1.36
CA ASP A 250 -11.66 -12.14 0.76
C ASP A 250 -11.83 -11.58 -0.66
N VAL A 251 -10.73 -11.14 -1.21
CA VAL A 251 -10.64 -10.72 -2.59
C VAL A 251 -10.41 -11.95 -3.45
N GLU A 252 -11.28 -12.19 -4.42
CA GLU A 252 -11.15 -13.33 -5.34
C GLU A 252 -10.18 -13.01 -6.48
N LEU A 253 -10.31 -11.82 -7.06
CA LEU A 253 -9.49 -11.39 -8.19
C LEU A 253 -9.10 -9.93 -8.05
N ARG A 254 -7.79 -9.64 -8.21
CA ARG A 254 -7.28 -8.26 -8.16
C ARG A 254 -6.13 -8.03 -9.13
N ILE A 255 -6.49 -7.54 -10.33
CA ILE A 255 -5.56 -7.24 -11.43
C ILE A 255 -5.80 -5.80 -11.90
N PRO A 256 -4.77 -4.92 -11.89
CA PRO A 256 -4.91 -3.54 -12.33
C PRO A 256 -4.93 -3.40 -13.86
N ASP A 257 -5.58 -2.33 -14.35
CA ASP A 257 -5.17 -1.64 -15.55
C ASP A 257 -4.21 -0.49 -15.12
N VAL A 258 -3.04 -0.42 -15.72
CA VAL A 258 -2.01 0.59 -15.39
C VAL A 258 -1.72 1.53 -16.57
N ILE A 259 -2.55 1.51 -17.62
CA ILE A 259 -2.36 2.30 -18.84
C ILE A 259 -2.29 3.79 -18.53
N LYS A 260 -3.07 4.29 -17.57
CA LYS A 260 -3.03 5.69 -17.17
C LYS A 260 -1.70 6.06 -16.54
N ALA A 261 -1.18 5.25 -15.62
CA ALA A 261 0.12 5.45 -15.02
C ALA A 261 1.26 5.35 -16.06
N GLU A 262 1.14 4.43 -17.02
CA GLU A 262 2.10 4.35 -18.13
C GLU A 262 2.12 5.64 -18.96
N LYS A 263 0.96 6.17 -19.33
CA LYS A 263 0.84 7.37 -20.18
C LYS A 263 1.28 8.65 -19.47
N LEU A 264 0.85 8.86 -18.23
CA LEU A 264 1.06 10.13 -17.53
C LEU A 264 2.33 10.13 -16.67
N LEU A 265 2.67 9.00 -16.06
CA LEU A 265 3.86 8.89 -15.22
C LEU A 265 5.05 8.22 -15.91
N GLY A 266 4.88 7.63 -17.10
CA GLY A 266 5.88 6.76 -17.71
C GLY A 266 6.11 5.48 -16.90
N PHE A 267 5.19 5.12 -16.02
CA PHE A 267 5.31 3.95 -15.15
C PHE A 267 5.27 2.66 -15.95
N ARG A 268 6.21 1.79 -15.68
CA ARG A 268 6.24 0.43 -16.21
C ARG A 268 6.91 -0.47 -15.18
N ALA A 269 6.18 -1.46 -14.67
CA ALA A 269 6.79 -2.45 -13.80
C ALA A 269 7.89 -3.23 -14.56
N LYS A 270 9.08 -3.30 -13.97
CA LYS A 270 10.31 -3.86 -14.58
C LYS A 270 10.67 -5.22 -13.98
N VAL A 271 10.32 -5.42 -12.70
CA VAL A 271 10.69 -6.63 -11.96
C VAL A 271 9.58 -7.67 -12.09
N ASP A 272 9.91 -8.84 -12.62
CA ASP A 272 9.01 -9.99 -12.64
C ASP A 272 8.90 -10.64 -11.26
N LEU A 273 7.94 -11.57 -11.10
CA LEU A 273 7.62 -12.14 -9.80
C LEU A 273 8.77 -13.00 -9.26
N GLU A 274 9.39 -13.81 -10.11
CA GLU A 274 10.49 -14.71 -9.76
C GLU A 274 11.69 -13.91 -9.25
N THR A 275 12.16 -12.94 -10.04
CA THR A 275 13.27 -12.04 -9.67
C THR A 275 12.97 -11.28 -8.37
N GLY A 276 11.73 -10.81 -8.21
CA GLY A 276 11.34 -10.09 -7.00
C GLY A 276 11.32 -10.98 -5.75
N ILE A 277 10.90 -12.24 -5.87
CA ILE A 277 10.96 -13.22 -4.78
C ILE A 277 12.41 -13.55 -4.44
N GLU A 278 13.28 -13.79 -5.43
CA GLU A 278 14.72 -14.03 -5.22
C GLU A 278 15.36 -12.89 -4.42
N ARG A 279 15.11 -11.63 -4.80
CA ARG A 279 15.61 -10.44 -4.09
C ARG A 279 15.03 -10.30 -2.69
N THR A 280 13.81 -10.81 -2.46
CA THR A 280 13.15 -10.75 -1.15
C THR A 280 13.71 -11.83 -0.20
N LEU A 281 14.21 -12.94 -0.73
CA LEU A 281 14.87 -14.02 0.02
C LEU A 281 16.32 -13.70 0.41
N ALA A 282 17.00 -12.86 -0.36
CA ALA A 282 18.39 -12.45 -0.13
C ALA A 282 18.55 -11.51 1.08
#